data_7e5fa8b16e52233f91a47da29021dfc2
#
_entry.id   7e5fa8b16e52233f91a47da29021dfc2
#
_cell.length_a   1.000
_cell.length_b   1.000
_cell.length_c   1.000
_cell.angle_alpha   90.00
_cell.angle_beta   90.00
_cell.angle_gamma   90.00
#
_symmetry.space_group_name_H-M   'P 1'
#
loop_
_entity.id
_entity.type
_entity.pdbx_description
1 polymer ?
#
loop_
_entity_poly.entity_id
_entity_poly.type
_entity_poly.pdbx_seq_one_letter_code
_entity_poly.pdbx_strand_id
1 'polypeptide(L)'
;MTATFESWDFRWAYVVRYSADYRLTVAQRSELLDRTLSDTKTDHEFYVAIAGSNWRSTDLSRPTSAWVVRLIDDQGNETAPSKIESIIKPGALEQQYFPYTNVWRHVFRVRFPRYAGDGRPTIAQGASWFGLLFAGAEGNEELIWRVAPGGGGDDRRGS
;
A
#
# COMPACT_ATOMS: atom_id res chain seq x y z
N MET A 1 8.27 -5.24 11.06
CA MET A 1 7.91 -4.92 9.67
C MET A 1 7.62 -3.42 9.54
N THR A 2 7.71 -2.85 8.34
CA THR A 2 7.41 -1.43 8.09
C THR A 2 6.60 -1.33 6.80
N ALA A 3 5.57 -0.51 6.77
CA ALA A 3 4.78 -0.33 5.56
C ALA A 3 4.28 1.11 5.40
N THR A 4 4.07 1.50 4.15
CA THR A 4 3.39 2.74 3.77
C THR A 4 2.13 2.39 3.01
N PHE A 5 1.00 2.94 3.44
CA PHE A 5 -0.23 2.91 2.67
C PHE A 5 -0.16 3.99 1.59
N GLU A 6 -0.20 3.57 0.33
CA GLU A 6 -0.21 4.48 -0.80
C GLU A 6 -1.62 5.05 -1.03
N SER A 7 -2.08 5.88 -0.08
CA SER A 7 -3.36 6.58 -0.17
C SER A 7 -3.42 7.52 -1.38
N TRP A 8 -4.62 8.01 -1.70
CA TRP A 8 -4.80 9.01 -2.74
C TRP A 8 -3.93 10.27 -2.47
N ASP A 9 -3.94 10.75 -1.22
CA ASP A 9 -3.14 11.92 -0.80
C ASP A 9 -1.64 11.66 -0.93
N PHE A 10 -1.18 10.46 -0.52
CA PHE A 10 0.22 10.06 -0.69
C PHE A 10 0.61 10.07 -2.17
N ARG A 11 -0.20 9.48 -3.04
CA ARG A 11 0.07 9.43 -4.49
C ARG A 11 0.04 10.79 -5.14
N TRP A 12 -0.87 11.66 -4.71
CA TRP A 12 -0.89 13.05 -5.13
C TRP A 12 0.41 13.76 -4.75
N ALA A 13 0.82 13.67 -3.48
CA ALA A 13 2.05 14.27 -3.00
C ALA A 13 3.29 13.72 -3.72
N TYR A 14 3.30 12.41 -3.99
CA TYR A 14 4.35 11.76 -4.78
C TYR A 14 4.45 12.36 -6.18
N VAL A 15 3.34 12.51 -6.91
CA VAL A 15 3.33 13.07 -8.26
C VAL A 15 3.79 14.53 -8.25
N VAL A 16 3.35 15.33 -7.28
CA VAL A 16 3.77 16.72 -7.13
C VAL A 16 5.29 16.81 -6.92
N ARG A 17 5.81 16.02 -5.98
CA ARG A 17 7.25 16.01 -5.68
C ARG A 17 8.07 15.49 -6.85
N TYR A 18 7.68 14.38 -7.44
CA TYR A 18 8.34 13.79 -8.60
C TYR A 18 8.37 14.76 -9.78
N SER A 19 7.25 15.45 -10.06
CA SER A 19 7.14 16.43 -11.14
C SER A 19 8.07 17.62 -10.94
N ALA A 20 8.27 18.05 -9.71
CA ALA A 20 9.20 19.13 -9.37
C ALA A 20 10.66 18.67 -9.50
N ASP A 21 11.00 17.50 -8.94
CA ASP A 21 12.36 16.97 -8.94
C ASP A 21 12.86 16.69 -10.37
N TYR A 22 12.00 16.15 -11.23
CA TYR A 22 12.32 15.81 -12.64
C TYR A 22 11.90 16.89 -13.65
N ARG A 23 11.40 18.03 -13.20
CA ARG A 23 10.97 19.17 -14.03
C ARG A 23 10.06 18.75 -15.18
N LEU A 24 9.02 17.97 -14.86
CA LEU A 24 8.05 17.51 -15.86
C LEU A 24 7.26 18.68 -16.45
N THR A 25 6.91 18.55 -17.73
CA THR A 25 5.95 19.46 -18.37
C THR A 25 4.55 19.25 -17.79
N VAL A 26 3.65 20.22 -18.00
CA VAL A 26 2.25 20.12 -17.55
C VAL A 26 1.57 18.88 -18.13
N ALA A 27 1.79 18.56 -19.40
CA ALA A 27 1.24 17.37 -20.04
C ALA A 27 1.78 16.05 -19.41
N GLN A 28 3.08 15.96 -19.18
CA GLN A 28 3.71 14.80 -18.54
C GLN A 28 3.22 14.62 -17.10
N ARG A 29 3.07 15.70 -16.35
CA ARG A 29 2.53 15.66 -15.00
C ARG A 29 1.08 15.18 -14.97
N SER A 30 0.23 15.67 -15.88
CA SER A 30 -1.16 15.26 -15.98
C SER A 30 -1.27 13.77 -16.32
N GLU A 31 -0.51 13.28 -17.28
CA GLU A 31 -0.47 11.87 -17.64
C GLU A 31 0.00 10.98 -16.49
N LEU A 32 1.06 11.38 -15.79
CA LEU A 32 1.55 10.66 -14.61
C LEU A 32 0.50 10.61 -13.51
N LEU A 33 -0.18 11.73 -13.25
CA LEU A 33 -1.23 11.82 -12.25
C LEU A 33 -2.40 10.88 -12.59
N ASP A 34 -2.92 10.95 -13.82
CA ASP A 34 -4.04 10.12 -14.26
C ASP A 34 -3.72 8.62 -14.15
N ARG A 35 -2.54 8.22 -14.56
CA ARG A 35 -2.07 6.83 -14.45
C ARG A 35 -1.92 6.40 -12.99
N THR A 36 -1.29 7.23 -12.16
CA THR A 36 -1.05 6.93 -10.75
C THR A 36 -2.35 6.84 -9.96
N LEU A 37 -3.33 7.69 -10.25
CA LEU A 37 -4.61 7.70 -9.55
C LEU A 37 -5.61 6.66 -10.07
N SER A 38 -5.48 6.18 -11.32
CA SER A 38 -6.40 5.17 -11.86
C SER A 38 -6.34 3.87 -11.05
N ASP A 39 -5.16 3.47 -10.61
CA ASP A 39 -4.96 2.25 -9.83
C ASP A 39 -5.63 2.31 -8.44
N THR A 40 -5.81 3.51 -7.88
CA THR A 40 -6.49 3.68 -6.59
C THR A 40 -7.97 3.34 -6.63
N LYS A 41 -8.58 3.29 -7.82
CA LYS A 41 -10.01 2.98 -7.98
C LYS A 41 -10.32 1.50 -7.78
N THR A 42 -9.36 0.63 -8.08
CA THR A 42 -9.54 -0.82 -8.07
C THR A 42 -8.89 -1.49 -6.86
N ASP A 43 -7.77 -0.96 -6.41
CA ASP A 43 -6.94 -1.59 -5.38
C ASP A 43 -6.49 -0.62 -4.30
N HIS A 44 -6.28 -1.18 -3.10
CA HIS A 44 -5.47 -0.58 -2.05
C HIS A 44 -4.04 -1.09 -2.19
N GLU A 45 -3.08 -0.19 -2.27
CA GLU A 45 -1.67 -0.56 -2.45
C GLU A 45 -0.83 -0.15 -1.25
N PHE A 46 0.07 -1.06 -0.86
CA PHE A 46 0.99 -0.87 0.25
C PHE A 46 2.41 -1.16 -0.21
N TYR A 47 3.32 -0.31 0.19
CA TYR A 47 4.75 -0.55 0.09
C TYR A 47 5.22 -1.15 1.42
N VAL A 48 5.73 -2.38 1.40
CA VAL A 48 6.05 -3.16 2.60
C VAL A 48 7.53 -3.51 2.60
N ALA A 49 8.20 -3.29 3.73
CA ALA A 49 9.59 -3.69 3.92
C ALA A 49 9.71 -4.63 5.14
N ILE A 50 10.31 -5.78 4.92
CA ILE A 50 10.53 -6.82 5.93
C ILE A 50 12.03 -6.97 6.18
N ALA A 51 12.45 -6.82 7.43
CA ALA A 51 13.78 -7.18 7.86
C ALA A 51 13.80 -8.65 8.32
N GLY A 52 14.81 -9.40 7.88
CA GLY A 52 14.97 -10.79 8.29
C GLY A 52 16.29 -11.37 7.79
N SER A 53 16.81 -12.32 8.53
CA SER A 53 18.07 -12.99 8.22
C SER A 53 17.97 -14.00 7.09
N ASN A 54 16.75 -14.47 6.81
CA ASN A 54 16.50 -15.48 5.79
C ASN A 54 15.54 -14.94 4.71
N TRP A 55 16.09 -14.62 3.55
CA TRP A 55 15.36 -14.12 2.41
C TRP A 55 14.24 -15.03 1.91
N ARG A 56 14.39 -16.35 2.08
CA ARG A 56 13.36 -17.31 1.64
C ARG A 56 12.14 -17.28 2.56
N SER A 57 12.36 -17.12 3.86
CA SER A 57 11.26 -17.07 4.83
C SER A 57 10.52 -15.72 4.82
N THR A 58 11.20 -14.62 4.43
CA THR A 58 10.63 -13.28 4.36
C THR A 58 10.02 -12.94 3.00
N ASP A 59 10.11 -13.82 2.00
CA ASP A 59 9.57 -13.59 0.67
C ASP A 59 8.05 -13.83 0.62
N LEU A 60 7.28 -12.75 0.82
CA LEU A 60 5.81 -12.78 0.77
C LEU A 60 5.23 -13.20 -0.58
N SER A 61 6.00 -13.10 -1.65
CA SER A 61 5.54 -13.45 -3.01
C SER A 61 5.51 -14.95 -3.28
N ARG A 62 6.10 -15.75 -2.39
CA ARG A 62 6.18 -17.21 -2.53
C ARG A 62 5.10 -17.94 -1.76
N PRO A 63 4.53 -19.01 -2.31
CA PRO A 63 3.58 -19.86 -1.58
C PRO A 63 4.17 -20.50 -0.31
N THR A 64 5.50 -20.64 -0.27
CA THR A 64 6.25 -21.21 0.87
C THR A 64 6.75 -20.17 1.86
N SER A 65 6.26 -18.92 1.76
CA SER A 65 6.58 -17.88 2.73
C SER A 65 6.23 -18.29 4.15
N ALA A 66 7.09 -17.95 5.10
CA ALA A 66 6.79 -18.14 6.53
C ALA A 66 5.68 -17.20 7.03
N TRP A 67 5.35 -16.17 6.24
CA TRP A 67 4.39 -15.14 6.57
C TRP A 67 3.29 -15.07 5.52
N VAL A 68 2.08 -14.86 5.99
CA VAL A 68 0.94 -14.42 5.17
C VAL A 68 0.58 -12.99 5.56
N VAL A 69 0.09 -12.20 4.60
CA VAL A 69 -0.38 -10.84 4.85
C VAL A 69 -1.88 -10.77 4.57
N ARG A 70 -2.60 -10.02 5.42
CA ARG A 70 -4.03 -9.75 5.29
C ARG A 70 -4.30 -8.27 5.53
N LEU A 71 -5.24 -7.73 4.77
CA LEU A 71 -5.83 -6.43 5.06
C LEU A 71 -6.95 -6.63 6.08
N ILE A 72 -6.93 -5.90 7.17
CA ILE A 72 -7.91 -5.98 8.26
C ILE A 72 -8.50 -4.61 8.56
N ASP A 73 -9.68 -4.58 9.16
CA ASP A 73 -10.32 -3.36 9.64
C ASP A 73 -11.03 -3.55 11.00
N ASP A 74 -11.59 -2.47 11.54
CA ASP A 74 -12.27 -2.47 12.83
C ASP A 74 -13.65 -3.16 12.83
N GLN A 75 -14.15 -3.54 11.65
CA GLN A 75 -15.40 -4.30 11.49
C GLN A 75 -15.17 -5.81 11.44
N GLY A 76 -13.93 -6.27 11.57
CA GLY A 76 -13.56 -7.68 11.50
C GLY A 76 -13.42 -8.22 10.08
N ASN A 77 -13.37 -7.36 9.07
CA ASN A 77 -13.07 -7.79 7.70
C ASN A 77 -11.61 -8.22 7.60
N GLU A 78 -11.37 -9.28 6.86
CA GLU A 78 -10.04 -9.81 6.58
C GLU A 78 -9.97 -10.18 5.11
N THR A 79 -9.03 -9.56 4.37
CA THR A 79 -8.92 -9.69 2.92
C THR A 79 -7.52 -10.17 2.54
N ALA A 80 -7.45 -11.18 1.68
CA ALA A 80 -6.20 -11.64 1.08
C ALA A 80 -5.73 -10.67 -0.01
N PRO A 81 -4.41 -10.53 -0.23
CA PRO A 81 -3.90 -9.72 -1.32
C PRO A 81 -4.29 -10.29 -2.69
N SER A 82 -4.58 -9.41 -3.63
CA SER A 82 -4.78 -9.77 -5.04
C SER A 82 -3.43 -9.96 -5.76
N LYS A 83 -2.40 -9.21 -5.35
CA LYS A 83 -1.08 -9.27 -5.95
C LYS A 83 0.01 -8.91 -4.94
N ILE A 84 1.12 -9.64 -4.98
CA ILE A 84 2.34 -9.33 -4.24
C ILE A 84 3.49 -9.34 -5.24
N GLU A 85 4.18 -8.20 -5.36
CA GLU A 85 5.37 -8.04 -6.20
C GLU A 85 6.59 -7.78 -5.33
N SER A 86 7.61 -8.61 -5.49
CA SER A 86 8.91 -8.38 -4.86
C SER A 86 9.71 -7.34 -5.64
N ILE A 87 10.25 -6.34 -4.94
CA ILE A 87 11.14 -5.33 -5.51
C ILE A 87 12.57 -5.74 -5.18
N ILE A 88 13.20 -6.48 -6.09
CA ILE A 88 14.51 -7.11 -5.85
C ILE A 88 15.63 -6.07 -5.79
N LYS A 89 15.54 -5.01 -6.59
CA LYS A 89 16.53 -3.93 -6.64
C LYS A 89 15.83 -2.58 -6.54
N PRO A 90 15.53 -2.11 -5.32
CA PRO A 90 14.97 -0.78 -5.15
C PRO A 90 15.87 0.27 -5.77
N GLY A 91 15.30 1.12 -6.62
CA GLY A 91 16.02 2.21 -7.26
C GLY A 91 16.16 3.45 -6.37
N ALA A 92 16.75 4.50 -6.92
CA ALA A 92 16.89 5.77 -6.21
C ALA A 92 15.54 6.38 -5.79
N LEU A 93 14.50 6.16 -6.59
CA LEU A 93 13.14 6.65 -6.28
C LEU A 93 12.56 5.98 -5.05
N GLU A 94 12.61 4.64 -4.97
CA GLU A 94 12.14 3.90 -3.83
C GLU A 94 12.90 4.28 -2.55
N GLN A 95 14.21 4.49 -2.65
CA GLN A 95 15.03 4.91 -1.52
C GLN A 95 14.70 6.33 -1.05
N GLN A 96 14.38 7.22 -1.99
CA GLN A 96 14.05 8.62 -1.69
C GLN A 96 12.65 8.76 -1.07
N TYR A 97 11.65 8.09 -1.60
CA TYR A 97 10.26 8.23 -1.16
C TYR A 97 9.86 7.25 -0.05
N PHE A 98 10.61 6.17 0.10
CA PHE A 98 10.48 5.19 1.18
C PHE A 98 11.81 5.04 1.92
N PRO A 99 12.14 5.95 2.84
CA PRO A 99 13.48 6.04 3.43
C PRO A 99 13.90 4.84 4.28
N TYR A 100 12.96 3.96 4.63
CA TYR A 100 13.26 2.68 5.28
C TYR A 100 13.69 1.58 4.31
N THR A 101 13.73 1.87 3.00
CA THR A 101 14.25 0.97 1.97
C THR A 101 15.76 0.89 2.05
N ASN A 102 16.30 -0.29 2.30
CA ASN A 102 17.73 -0.55 2.33
C ASN A 102 18.04 -1.99 1.91
N VAL A 103 19.33 -2.29 1.73
CA VAL A 103 19.81 -3.61 1.27
C VAL A 103 19.53 -4.77 2.23
N TRP A 104 19.21 -4.46 3.48
CA TRP A 104 18.92 -5.46 4.51
C TRP A 104 17.43 -5.79 4.64
N ARG A 105 16.59 -5.15 3.84
CA ARG A 105 15.15 -5.34 3.85
C ARG A 105 14.66 -5.88 2.54
N HIS A 106 13.81 -6.88 2.62
CA HIS A 106 13.05 -7.38 1.48
C HIS A 106 11.81 -6.49 1.30
N VAL A 107 11.66 -5.95 0.09
CA VAL A 107 10.65 -4.94 -0.21
C VAL A 107 9.61 -5.51 -1.16
N PHE A 108 8.35 -5.21 -0.88
CA PHE A 108 7.20 -5.66 -1.66
C PHE A 108 6.24 -4.52 -1.95
N ARG A 109 5.60 -4.60 -3.10
CA ARG A 109 4.37 -3.88 -3.38
C ARG A 109 3.21 -4.86 -3.27
N VAL A 110 2.31 -4.61 -2.31
CA VAL A 110 1.19 -5.49 -1.99
C VAL A 110 -0.10 -4.79 -2.34
N ARG A 111 -0.94 -5.42 -3.16
CA ARG A 111 -2.24 -4.91 -3.58
C ARG A 111 -3.36 -5.76 -3.00
N PHE A 112 -4.40 -5.07 -2.54
CA PHE A 112 -5.63 -5.69 -2.08
C PHE A 112 -6.80 -5.15 -2.89
N PRO A 113 -7.78 -5.98 -3.27
CA PRO A 113 -8.95 -5.49 -3.98
C PRO A 113 -9.71 -4.48 -3.12
N ARG A 114 -10.18 -3.42 -3.72
CA ARG A 114 -10.97 -2.40 -3.02
C ARG A 114 -12.35 -2.90 -2.61
N TYR A 115 -12.89 -3.82 -3.39
CA TYR A 115 -14.18 -4.47 -3.17
C TYR A 115 -14.03 -5.97 -3.16
N ALA A 116 -14.72 -6.63 -2.22
CA ALA A 116 -14.83 -8.10 -2.19
C ALA A 116 -15.69 -8.60 -3.36
N GLY A 117 -15.69 -9.90 -3.60
CA GLY A 117 -16.46 -10.51 -4.68
C GLY A 117 -17.99 -10.30 -4.58
N ASP A 118 -18.51 -9.99 -3.39
CA ASP A 118 -19.91 -9.65 -3.13
C ASP A 118 -20.21 -8.13 -3.25
N GLY A 119 -19.22 -7.32 -3.66
CA GLY A 119 -19.34 -5.88 -3.85
C GLY A 119 -19.15 -5.05 -2.58
N ARG A 120 -18.89 -5.66 -1.40
CA ARG A 120 -18.62 -4.91 -0.18
C ARG A 120 -17.21 -4.33 -0.19
N PRO A 121 -17.01 -3.09 0.32
CA PRO A 121 -15.69 -2.53 0.50
C PRO A 121 -14.84 -3.42 1.42
N THR A 122 -13.58 -3.64 1.07
CA THR A 122 -12.63 -4.43 1.86
C THR A 122 -12.09 -3.67 3.08
N ILE A 123 -12.11 -2.34 3.03
CA ILE A 123 -12.06 -1.48 4.20
C ILE A 123 -13.46 -0.92 4.38
N ALA A 124 -14.11 -1.24 5.49
CA ALA A 124 -15.50 -0.86 5.73
C ALA A 124 -15.68 0.66 5.67
N GLN A 125 -16.77 1.10 5.08
CA GLN A 125 -17.14 2.51 5.10
C GLN A 125 -17.37 2.96 6.54
N GLY A 126 -16.71 4.03 6.96
CA GLY A 126 -16.76 4.52 8.35
C GLY A 126 -15.85 3.77 9.32
N ALA A 127 -14.95 2.92 8.84
CA ALA A 127 -13.94 2.29 9.67
C ALA A 127 -13.08 3.35 10.38
N SER A 128 -12.85 3.17 11.67
CA SER A 128 -11.99 4.04 12.46
C SER A 128 -10.51 3.72 12.30
N TRP A 129 -10.21 2.50 11.88
CA TRP A 129 -8.88 2.06 11.52
C TRP A 129 -8.92 0.88 10.53
N PHE A 130 -7.84 0.71 9.84
CA PHE A 130 -7.53 -0.48 9.04
C PHE A 130 -6.05 -0.82 9.21
N GLY A 131 -5.64 -2.00 8.78
CA GLY A 131 -4.26 -2.42 8.99
C GLY A 131 -3.84 -3.59 8.12
N LEU A 132 -2.56 -3.91 8.23
CA LEU A 132 -1.98 -5.14 7.70
C LEU A 132 -1.67 -6.08 8.87
N LEU A 133 -2.23 -7.27 8.81
CA LEU A 133 -1.87 -8.39 9.68
C LEU A 133 -0.85 -9.25 8.95
N PHE A 134 0.31 -9.43 9.56
CA PHE A 134 1.29 -10.43 9.15
C PHE A 134 1.20 -11.59 10.12
N ALA A 135 0.84 -12.77 9.63
CA ALA A 135 0.70 -13.96 10.45
C ALA A 135 1.62 -15.07 9.94
N GLY A 136 2.24 -15.79 10.86
CA GLY A 136 3.14 -16.88 10.52
C GLY A 136 3.53 -17.73 11.70
N ALA A 137 4.35 -18.74 11.46
CA ALA A 137 4.82 -19.65 12.50
C ALA A 137 5.67 -18.96 13.58
N GLU A 138 6.28 -17.82 13.25
CA GLU A 138 7.11 -17.02 14.16
C GLU A 138 6.31 -16.00 14.98
N GLY A 139 4.99 -15.92 14.76
CA GLY A 139 4.10 -15.01 15.47
C GLY A 139 3.22 -14.16 14.55
N ASN A 140 2.64 -13.13 15.10
CA ASN A 140 1.80 -12.17 14.40
C ASN A 140 2.30 -10.74 14.66
N GLU A 141 2.20 -9.90 13.64
CA GLU A 141 2.48 -8.46 13.73
C GLU A 141 1.39 -7.69 13.00
N GLU A 142 0.94 -6.59 13.59
CA GLU A 142 -0.07 -5.73 13.00
C GLU A 142 0.47 -4.32 12.79
N LEU A 143 0.22 -3.76 11.62
CA LEU A 143 0.50 -2.37 11.28
C LEU A 143 -0.82 -1.65 11.06
N ILE A 144 -1.14 -0.68 11.91
CA ILE A 144 -2.46 -0.04 11.96
C ILE A 144 -2.40 1.42 11.49
N TRP A 145 -3.31 1.79 10.61
CA TRP A 145 -3.57 3.17 10.19
C TRP A 145 -4.91 3.62 10.80
N ARG A 146 -4.89 4.72 11.52
CA ARG A 146 -6.10 5.34 12.06
C ARG A 146 -6.68 6.31 11.04
N VAL A 147 -7.99 6.22 10.84
CA VAL A 147 -8.72 7.14 9.96
C VAL A 147 -9.14 8.34 10.81
N ALA A 148 -8.74 9.56 10.41
CA ALA A 148 -9.14 10.76 11.11
C ALA A 148 -10.66 10.96 11.03
N PRO A 149 -11.34 11.35 12.13
CA PRO A 149 -12.75 11.69 12.09
C PRO A 149 -12.97 12.85 11.10
N GLY A 150 -13.78 12.65 10.06
CA GLY A 150 -14.09 13.65 9.03
C GLY A 150 -13.31 13.51 7.71
N GLY A 151 -12.47 12.49 7.55
CA GLY A 151 -11.76 12.17 6.29
C GLY A 151 -12.62 11.47 5.24
N GLY A 152 -13.93 11.53 5.33
CA GLY A 152 -14.85 11.15 4.25
C GLY A 152 -14.83 12.25 3.21
N GLY A 153 -14.23 11.99 2.04
CA GLY A 153 -14.21 12.93 0.93
C GLY A 153 -15.61 13.47 0.67
N ASP A 154 -15.75 14.77 0.87
CA ASP A 154 -16.95 15.52 0.47
C ASP A 154 -16.99 15.54 -1.07
N ASP A 155 -17.61 14.54 -1.65
CA ASP A 155 -17.97 14.48 -3.07
C ASP A 155 -19.30 15.21 -3.29
N ARG A 156 -19.42 16.44 -2.76
CA ARG A 156 -20.53 17.35 -3.02
C ARG A 156 -20.04 18.61 -3.71
N ARG A 157 -19.77 18.53 -4.98
CA ARG A 157 -19.91 19.66 -5.89
C ARG A 157 -20.55 19.19 -7.18
N GLY A 158 -21.86 19.05 -7.13
CA GLY A 158 -22.74 19.05 -8.28
C GLY A 158 -23.80 20.11 -8.02
N SER A 159 -23.65 21.26 -8.61
CA SER A 159 -24.71 22.19 -8.99
C SER A 159 -24.15 23.21 -9.93
#